data_9dc5783942ad6d745197118806d735f3
#
_entry.id   9dc5783942ad6d745197118806d735f3
#
_cell.length_a   1.000
_cell.length_b   1.000
_cell.length_c   1.000
_cell.angle_alpha   90.00
_cell.angle_beta   90.00
_cell.angle_gamma   90.00
#
_symmetry.space_group_name_H-M   'P 1'
#
loop_
_entity.id
_entity.type
_entity.pdbx_description
1 polymer ?
#
loop_
_entity_poly.entity_id
_entity_poly.type
_entity_poly.pdbx_seq_one_letter_code
_entity_poly.pdbx_strand_id
1 'polypeptide(L)'
;MRARFDAAGDVIVVTGGANGIGLALARAAAQAGARVVVCDVDAAAMAALSGVAGIATRRLDVSDRAAVFDVLGEVERHFGKIDGLVCAAAIQPRLPVHEMEPAAWDRVLRINLDGVVWCYQAAVGGMIKRRSGSIIAFTSGLAHQGWPGASAYAASKAALIAFAKSAAKEIARHRVRFNLVAPGVIDTPQYRIANAGADDAQWRASVGVGQPEDVVGPLLFLLSDEATMTASIISRDFAYAAQDS
;
A
#
# COMPACT_ATOMS: atom_id res chain seq x y z
N MET A 1 1.35 21.99 15.43
CA MET A 1 2.35 21.97 14.34
C MET A 1 1.73 21.25 13.16
N ARG A 2 1.81 21.78 11.94
CA ARG A 2 1.34 21.08 10.74
C ARG A 2 2.56 20.69 9.91
N ALA A 3 2.71 19.39 9.61
CA ALA A 3 3.73 18.93 8.69
C ALA A 3 3.40 19.44 7.26
N ARG A 4 4.42 19.85 6.54
CA ARG A 4 4.33 20.17 5.11
C ARG A 4 5.31 19.27 4.39
N PHE A 5 4.87 18.62 3.36
CA PHE A 5 5.69 17.79 2.50
C PHE A 5 5.83 18.48 1.14
N ASP A 6 7.04 18.55 0.65
CA ASP A 6 7.38 18.96 -0.70
C ASP A 6 7.91 17.75 -1.44
N ALA A 7 7.22 17.36 -2.50
CA ALA A 7 7.57 16.23 -3.34
C ALA A 7 7.77 16.66 -4.81
N ALA A 8 8.11 17.94 -5.00
CA ALA A 8 8.32 18.48 -6.33
C ALA A 8 9.41 17.73 -7.09
N GLY A 9 9.05 17.17 -8.22
CA GLY A 9 9.96 16.38 -9.06
C GLY A 9 10.05 14.90 -8.70
N ASP A 10 9.45 14.44 -7.61
CA ASP A 10 9.40 13.01 -7.26
C ASP A 10 8.42 12.26 -8.16
N VAL A 11 8.76 11.00 -8.44
CA VAL A 11 7.92 10.05 -9.16
C VAL A 11 7.50 8.94 -8.20
N ILE A 12 6.20 8.85 -7.93
CA ILE A 12 5.64 7.91 -6.98
C ILE A 12 4.67 6.97 -7.70
N VAL A 13 4.91 5.67 -7.57
CA VAL A 13 4.00 4.62 -8.08
C VAL A 13 3.16 4.09 -6.92
N VAL A 14 1.84 4.04 -7.09
CA VAL A 14 0.90 3.51 -6.10
C VAL A 14 0.07 2.40 -6.72
N THR A 15 0.31 1.14 -6.36
CA THR A 15 -0.55 0.02 -6.75
C THR A 15 -1.75 -0.07 -5.81
N GLY A 16 -2.95 -0.41 -6.33
CA GLY A 16 -4.20 -0.28 -5.56
C GLY A 16 -4.52 1.19 -5.25
N GLY A 17 -4.10 2.10 -6.12
CA GLY A 17 -4.16 3.54 -5.89
C GLY A 17 -5.46 4.21 -6.33
N ALA A 18 -6.42 3.48 -6.90
CA ALA A 18 -7.67 4.07 -7.34
C ALA A 18 -8.73 4.17 -6.24
N ASN A 19 -8.52 3.51 -5.09
CA ASN A 19 -9.46 3.47 -3.99
C ASN A 19 -8.77 3.58 -2.61
N GLY A 20 -9.55 3.89 -1.57
CA GLY A 20 -9.15 3.84 -0.17
C GLY A 20 -7.86 4.61 0.15
N ILE A 21 -6.98 3.97 0.93
CA ILE A 21 -5.71 4.59 1.39
C ILE A 21 -4.80 4.95 0.22
N GLY A 22 -4.72 4.08 -0.81
CA GLY A 22 -3.91 4.33 -2.00
C GLY A 22 -4.34 5.61 -2.73
N LEU A 23 -5.64 5.82 -2.88
CA LEU A 23 -6.21 7.03 -3.50
C LEU A 23 -5.95 8.28 -2.67
N ALA A 24 -6.17 8.21 -1.35
CA ALA A 24 -5.92 9.33 -0.46
C ALA A 24 -4.45 9.77 -0.52
N LEU A 25 -3.52 8.81 -0.48
CA LEU A 25 -2.10 9.07 -0.67
C LEU A 25 -1.78 9.67 -2.05
N ALA A 26 -2.32 9.08 -3.13
CA ALA A 26 -2.04 9.55 -4.48
C ALA A 26 -2.42 11.03 -4.66
N ARG A 27 -3.59 11.42 -4.15
CA ARG A 27 -4.05 12.81 -4.18
C ARG A 27 -3.16 13.73 -3.34
N ALA A 28 -2.80 13.33 -2.13
CA ALA A 28 -1.95 14.13 -1.26
C ALA A 28 -0.52 14.29 -1.80
N ALA A 29 0.06 13.22 -2.36
CA ALA A 29 1.38 13.28 -2.97
C ALA A 29 1.38 14.18 -4.23
N ALA A 30 0.34 14.12 -5.06
CA ALA A 30 0.19 15.02 -6.19
C ALA A 30 0.03 16.48 -5.75
N GLN A 31 -0.73 16.75 -4.68
CA GLN A 31 -0.85 18.08 -4.08
C GLN A 31 0.47 18.58 -3.51
N ALA A 32 1.35 17.69 -3.04
CA ALA A 32 2.70 18.00 -2.61
C ALA A 32 3.70 18.20 -3.78
N GLY A 33 3.25 18.09 -5.03
CA GLY A 33 4.06 18.33 -6.23
C GLY A 33 4.64 17.10 -6.90
N ALA A 34 4.38 15.89 -6.39
CA ALA A 34 4.82 14.66 -7.01
C ALA A 34 4.11 14.37 -8.34
N ARG A 35 4.78 13.63 -9.20
CA ARG A 35 4.18 12.91 -10.33
C ARG A 35 3.78 11.52 -9.84
N VAL A 36 2.48 11.28 -9.75
CA VAL A 36 1.95 10.03 -9.21
C VAL A 36 1.41 9.15 -10.33
N VAL A 37 1.85 7.90 -10.39
CA VAL A 37 1.30 6.89 -11.28
C VAL A 37 0.46 5.92 -10.44
N VAL A 38 -0.86 6.02 -10.60
CA VAL A 38 -1.83 5.12 -9.97
C VAL A 38 -1.98 3.88 -10.84
N CYS A 39 -1.70 2.72 -10.27
CA CYS A 39 -1.88 1.42 -10.90
C CYS A 39 -3.01 0.66 -10.20
N ASP A 40 -4.03 0.25 -10.96
CA ASP A 40 -5.19 -0.48 -10.40
C ASP A 40 -5.85 -1.37 -11.47
N VAL A 41 -6.69 -2.31 -11.04
CA VAL A 41 -7.54 -3.10 -11.91
C VAL A 41 -8.92 -2.45 -12.14
N ASP A 42 -9.33 -1.55 -11.25
CA ASP A 42 -10.62 -0.86 -11.27
C ASP A 42 -10.61 0.28 -12.30
N ALA A 43 -11.03 -0.05 -13.52
CA ALA A 43 -11.06 0.89 -14.62
C ALA A 43 -12.02 2.08 -14.37
N ALA A 44 -13.13 1.86 -13.68
CA ALA A 44 -14.10 2.92 -13.37
C ALA A 44 -13.54 3.92 -12.36
N ALA A 45 -12.94 3.42 -11.29
CA ALA A 45 -12.27 4.27 -10.29
C ALA A 45 -11.08 5.04 -10.90
N MET A 46 -10.30 4.42 -11.78
CA MET A 46 -9.21 5.11 -12.50
C MET A 46 -9.72 6.19 -13.45
N ALA A 47 -10.86 5.97 -14.12
CA ALA A 47 -11.45 6.97 -15.01
C ALA A 47 -11.82 8.26 -14.24
N ALA A 48 -12.22 8.15 -12.98
CA ALA A 48 -12.51 9.29 -12.11
C ALA A 48 -11.24 10.11 -11.74
N LEU A 49 -10.05 9.61 -12.03
CA LEU A 49 -8.77 10.32 -11.86
C LEU A 49 -8.30 11.00 -13.15
N SER A 50 -9.02 10.83 -14.26
CA SER A 50 -8.67 11.47 -15.52
C SER A 50 -8.68 12.99 -15.39
N GLY A 51 -7.60 13.63 -15.83
CA GLY A 51 -7.45 15.09 -15.75
C GLY A 51 -7.06 15.63 -14.38
N VAL A 52 -6.88 14.79 -13.36
CA VAL A 52 -6.35 15.25 -12.07
C VAL A 52 -4.86 15.58 -12.24
N ALA A 53 -4.52 16.83 -11.96
CA ALA A 53 -3.14 17.31 -12.09
C ALA A 53 -2.16 16.48 -11.24
N GLY A 54 -1.03 16.10 -11.82
CA GLY A 54 -0.01 15.31 -11.15
C GLY A 54 -0.30 13.80 -11.07
N ILE A 55 -1.47 13.32 -11.52
CA ILE A 55 -1.83 11.89 -11.51
C ILE A 55 -1.96 11.35 -12.92
N ALA A 56 -1.24 10.27 -13.19
CA ALA A 56 -1.43 9.40 -14.35
C ALA A 56 -1.95 8.03 -13.89
N THR A 57 -2.69 7.34 -14.74
CA THR A 57 -3.24 6.01 -14.41
C THR A 57 -2.71 4.93 -15.34
N ARG A 58 -2.50 3.73 -14.84
CA ARG A 58 -2.15 2.52 -15.59
C ARG A 58 -2.98 1.34 -15.08
N ARG A 59 -3.63 0.63 -15.98
CA ARG A 59 -4.30 -0.62 -15.61
C ARG A 59 -3.24 -1.66 -15.30
N LEU A 60 -3.33 -2.27 -14.11
CA LEU A 60 -2.37 -3.27 -13.65
C LEU A 60 -3.01 -4.25 -12.69
N ASP A 61 -2.94 -5.54 -13.02
CA ASP A 61 -3.14 -6.62 -12.06
C ASP A 61 -1.76 -7.01 -11.51
N VAL A 62 -1.54 -6.77 -10.22
CA VAL A 62 -0.25 -7.06 -9.57
C VAL A 62 0.06 -8.56 -9.47
N SER A 63 -0.95 -9.42 -9.67
CA SER A 63 -0.76 -10.88 -9.74
C SER A 63 -0.12 -11.35 -11.04
N ASP A 64 -0.12 -10.51 -12.07
CA ASP A 64 0.59 -10.75 -13.33
C ASP A 64 1.99 -10.14 -13.28
N ARG A 65 2.99 -11.01 -13.07
CA ARG A 65 4.39 -10.60 -12.98
C ARG A 65 4.87 -9.87 -14.24
N ALA A 66 4.49 -10.36 -15.43
CA ALA A 66 4.93 -9.75 -16.68
C ALA A 66 4.37 -8.34 -16.81
N ALA A 67 3.07 -8.16 -16.56
CA ALA A 67 2.43 -6.85 -16.58
C ALA A 67 3.04 -5.88 -15.56
N VAL A 68 3.43 -6.35 -14.37
CA VAL A 68 4.12 -5.52 -13.37
C VAL A 68 5.45 -4.98 -13.91
N PHE A 69 6.28 -5.86 -14.49
CA PHE A 69 7.57 -5.44 -15.05
C PHE A 69 7.43 -4.51 -16.24
N ASP A 70 6.44 -4.75 -17.10
CA ASP A 70 6.17 -3.90 -18.26
C ASP A 70 5.72 -2.50 -17.84
N VAL A 71 4.74 -2.40 -16.93
CA VAL A 71 4.19 -1.13 -16.47
C VAL A 71 5.20 -0.33 -15.67
N LEU A 72 5.89 -0.93 -14.69
CA LEU A 72 6.88 -0.20 -13.90
C LEU A 72 8.11 0.17 -14.74
N GLY A 73 8.50 -0.69 -15.67
CA GLY A 73 9.55 -0.40 -16.64
C GLY A 73 9.18 0.75 -17.60
N GLU A 74 7.90 0.83 -18.03
CA GLU A 74 7.39 1.99 -18.78
C GLU A 74 7.49 3.27 -17.96
N VAL A 75 7.06 3.24 -16.70
CA VAL A 75 7.13 4.39 -15.79
C VAL A 75 8.58 4.86 -15.63
N GLU A 76 9.52 3.94 -15.37
CA GLU A 76 10.93 4.30 -15.20
C GLU A 76 11.54 4.86 -16.49
N ARG A 77 11.19 4.32 -17.65
CA ARG A 77 11.66 4.87 -18.95
C ARG A 77 11.07 6.26 -19.23
N HIS A 78 9.79 6.47 -18.92
CA HIS A 78 9.11 7.73 -19.21
C HIS A 78 9.56 8.89 -18.31
N PHE A 79 9.71 8.61 -17.02
CA PHE A 79 10.05 9.63 -16.02
C PHE A 79 11.55 9.63 -15.64
N GLY A 80 12.31 8.63 -16.08
CA GLY A 80 13.73 8.45 -15.76
C GLY A 80 13.98 7.85 -14.38
N LYS A 81 12.95 7.74 -13.53
CA LYS A 81 13.09 7.26 -12.15
C LYS A 81 11.75 6.81 -11.54
N ILE A 82 11.84 6.06 -10.45
CA ILE A 82 10.78 5.84 -9.47
C ILE A 82 11.40 6.14 -8.10
N ASP A 83 10.97 7.23 -7.44
CA ASP A 83 11.48 7.63 -6.12
C ASP A 83 10.72 6.93 -5.00
N GLY A 84 9.40 6.79 -5.17
CA GLY A 84 8.52 6.10 -4.22
C GLY A 84 7.74 4.96 -4.87
N LEU A 85 7.68 3.81 -4.20
CA LEU A 85 6.80 2.70 -4.56
C LEU A 85 5.91 2.35 -3.38
N VAL A 86 4.60 2.43 -3.56
CA VAL A 86 3.61 2.11 -2.52
C VAL A 86 2.73 0.94 -2.99
N CYS A 87 2.90 -0.21 -2.37
CA CYS A 87 2.18 -1.43 -2.69
C CYS A 87 0.92 -1.52 -1.82
N ALA A 88 -0.20 -0.90 -2.28
CA ALA A 88 -1.46 -0.91 -1.56
C ALA A 88 -2.53 -1.85 -2.16
N ALA A 89 -2.25 -2.48 -3.30
CA ALA A 89 -3.14 -3.49 -3.86
C ALA A 89 -3.26 -4.70 -2.93
N ALA A 90 -4.48 -5.07 -2.58
CA ALA A 90 -4.77 -6.23 -1.75
C ALA A 90 -6.23 -6.66 -1.87
N ILE A 91 -6.51 -7.91 -1.53
CA ILE A 91 -7.86 -8.44 -1.34
C ILE A 91 -7.98 -9.10 0.03
N GLN A 92 -9.17 -9.05 0.60
CA GLN A 92 -9.47 -9.59 1.94
C GLN A 92 -10.79 -10.35 1.93
N PRO A 93 -10.88 -11.51 1.28
CA PRO A 93 -12.07 -12.36 1.38
C PRO A 93 -12.23 -12.86 2.81
N ARG A 94 -13.47 -13.07 3.23
CA ARG A 94 -13.85 -13.67 4.51
C ARG A 94 -14.44 -15.05 4.22
N LEU A 95 -13.67 -16.10 4.54
CA LEU A 95 -14.11 -17.48 4.38
C LEU A 95 -13.38 -18.37 5.39
N PRO A 96 -14.08 -19.28 6.10
CA PRO A 96 -13.44 -20.29 6.93
C PRO A 96 -12.43 -21.11 6.11
N VAL A 97 -11.25 -21.36 6.68
CA VAL A 97 -10.16 -21.99 5.91
C VAL A 97 -10.49 -23.40 5.43
N HIS A 98 -11.33 -24.13 6.16
CA HIS A 98 -11.76 -25.48 5.77
C HIS A 98 -12.79 -25.52 4.64
N GLU A 99 -13.37 -24.35 4.31
CA GLU A 99 -14.31 -24.18 3.18
C GLU A 99 -13.63 -23.47 2.00
N MET A 100 -12.36 -23.04 2.17
CA MET A 100 -11.67 -22.27 1.17
C MET A 100 -11.09 -23.16 0.07
N GLU A 101 -11.54 -22.96 -1.14
CA GLU A 101 -10.96 -23.63 -2.31
C GLU A 101 -9.50 -23.20 -2.52
N PRO A 102 -8.61 -24.12 -2.96
CA PRO A 102 -7.19 -23.82 -3.18
C PRO A 102 -6.97 -22.59 -4.06
N ALA A 103 -7.75 -22.42 -5.11
CA ALA A 103 -7.64 -21.28 -6.01
C ALA A 103 -7.95 -19.93 -5.32
N ALA A 104 -8.84 -19.90 -4.33
CA ALA A 104 -9.14 -18.71 -3.54
C ALA A 104 -7.98 -18.37 -2.59
N TRP A 105 -7.36 -19.38 -1.97
CA TRP A 105 -6.15 -19.23 -1.18
C TRP A 105 -5.00 -18.67 -2.01
N ASP A 106 -4.70 -19.31 -3.14
CA ASP A 106 -3.62 -18.90 -4.05
C ASP A 106 -3.81 -17.48 -4.56
N ARG A 107 -5.06 -17.11 -4.89
CA ARG A 107 -5.37 -15.75 -5.33
C ARG A 107 -5.02 -14.70 -4.28
N VAL A 108 -5.31 -14.95 -3.00
CA VAL A 108 -4.95 -14.03 -1.92
C VAL A 108 -3.45 -13.87 -1.82
N LEU A 109 -2.69 -14.97 -1.81
CA LEU A 109 -1.23 -14.93 -1.72
C LEU A 109 -0.63 -14.25 -2.96
N ARG A 110 -1.13 -14.58 -4.14
CA ARG A 110 -0.64 -14.02 -5.41
C ARG A 110 -0.81 -12.52 -5.50
N ILE A 111 -1.93 -11.97 -5.03
CA ILE A 111 -2.15 -10.52 -5.03
C ILE A 111 -1.41 -9.87 -3.86
N ASN A 112 -1.61 -10.36 -2.63
CA ASN A 112 -1.19 -9.66 -1.42
C ASN A 112 0.30 -9.81 -1.11
N LEU A 113 0.92 -10.91 -1.53
CA LEU A 113 2.34 -11.21 -1.27
C LEU A 113 3.15 -11.14 -2.56
N ASP A 114 2.86 -12.01 -3.54
CA ASP A 114 3.66 -12.09 -4.76
C ASP A 114 3.62 -10.76 -5.53
N GLY A 115 2.46 -10.11 -5.60
CA GLY A 115 2.32 -8.80 -6.23
C GLY A 115 3.24 -7.73 -5.63
N VAL A 116 3.45 -7.75 -4.30
CA VAL A 116 4.42 -6.86 -3.65
C VAL A 116 5.85 -7.23 -4.02
N VAL A 117 6.14 -8.54 -4.08
CA VAL A 117 7.48 -9.04 -4.49
C VAL A 117 7.80 -8.63 -5.93
N TRP A 118 6.84 -8.77 -6.84
CA TRP A 118 7.04 -8.37 -8.25
C TRP A 118 7.24 -6.86 -8.41
N CYS A 119 6.43 -6.05 -7.72
CA CYS A 119 6.59 -4.60 -7.73
C CYS A 119 7.96 -4.18 -7.16
N TYR A 120 8.36 -4.78 -6.03
CA TYR A 120 9.69 -4.57 -5.45
C TYR A 120 10.80 -4.89 -6.46
N GLN A 121 10.77 -6.08 -7.06
CA GLN A 121 11.78 -6.50 -8.04
C GLN A 121 11.85 -5.58 -9.26
N ALA A 122 10.70 -5.11 -9.74
CA ALA A 122 10.64 -4.24 -10.91
C ALA A 122 11.23 -2.84 -10.66
N ALA A 123 11.12 -2.30 -9.44
CA ALA A 123 11.53 -0.93 -9.12
C ALA A 123 12.91 -0.83 -8.45
N VAL A 124 13.28 -1.83 -7.62
CA VAL A 124 14.44 -1.71 -6.72
C VAL A 124 15.77 -1.57 -7.45
N GLY A 125 15.92 -2.16 -8.64
CA GLY A 125 17.15 -2.08 -9.43
C GLY A 125 17.52 -0.64 -9.81
N GLY A 126 16.56 0.16 -10.24
CA GLY A 126 16.72 1.58 -10.53
C GLY A 126 17.03 2.39 -9.27
N MET A 127 16.32 2.14 -8.17
CA MET A 127 16.59 2.78 -6.88
C MET A 127 18.00 2.51 -6.36
N ILE A 128 18.48 1.26 -6.45
CA ILE A 128 19.85 0.87 -6.08
C ILE A 128 20.89 1.64 -6.89
N LYS A 129 20.71 1.74 -8.21
CA LYS A 129 21.63 2.47 -9.09
C LYS A 129 21.72 3.96 -8.73
N ARG A 130 20.60 4.57 -8.43
CA ARG A 130 20.52 5.99 -8.02
C ARG A 130 20.92 6.22 -6.56
N ARG A 131 20.99 5.14 -5.75
CA ARG A 131 21.21 5.20 -4.30
C ARG A 131 20.14 6.05 -3.58
N SER A 132 18.92 5.97 -4.05
CA SER A 132 17.76 6.71 -3.51
C SER A 132 16.48 5.96 -3.84
N GLY A 133 15.56 5.88 -2.89
CA GLY A 133 14.23 5.32 -3.08
C GLY A 133 13.58 4.91 -1.77
N SER A 134 12.25 4.94 -1.75
CA SER A 134 11.44 4.49 -0.64
C SER A 134 10.35 3.54 -1.10
N ILE A 135 10.30 2.36 -0.48
CA ILE A 135 9.29 1.34 -0.74
C ILE A 135 8.42 1.20 0.50
N ILE A 136 7.11 1.17 0.31
CA ILE A 136 6.13 0.98 1.38
C ILE A 136 5.18 -0.15 0.97
N ALA A 137 4.93 -1.07 1.90
CA ALA A 137 3.84 -2.04 1.76
C ALA A 137 2.98 -2.06 3.03
N PHE A 138 1.80 -2.65 2.93
CA PHE A 138 0.86 -2.71 4.04
C PHE A 138 0.81 -4.09 4.66
N THR A 139 1.08 -4.15 5.96
CA THR A 139 0.73 -5.27 6.83
C THR A 139 -0.64 -5.03 7.50
N SER A 140 -0.95 -5.74 8.55
CA SER A 140 -2.22 -5.63 9.28
C SER A 140 -2.03 -6.11 10.71
N GLY A 141 -2.82 -5.59 11.65
CA GLY A 141 -2.94 -6.18 12.98
C GLY A 141 -3.36 -7.65 12.94
N LEU A 142 -4.13 -8.05 11.92
CA LEU A 142 -4.52 -9.45 11.72
C LEU A 142 -3.34 -10.38 11.42
N ALA A 143 -2.19 -9.86 10.99
CA ALA A 143 -0.96 -10.64 10.82
C ALA A 143 -0.44 -11.22 12.15
N HIS A 144 -0.78 -10.60 13.28
CA HIS A 144 -0.37 -11.02 14.62
C HIS A 144 -1.51 -11.65 15.41
N GLN A 145 -2.73 -11.12 15.27
CA GLN A 145 -3.87 -11.55 16.08
C GLN A 145 -4.69 -12.65 15.42
N GLY A 146 -4.66 -12.73 14.08
CA GLY A 146 -5.59 -13.56 13.33
C GLY A 146 -7.03 -13.02 13.41
N TRP A 147 -7.93 -13.64 12.66
CA TRP A 147 -9.37 -13.39 12.75
C TRP A 147 -10.13 -14.50 12.03
N PRO A 148 -11.30 -14.94 12.54
CA PRO A 148 -12.12 -15.95 11.86
C PRO A 148 -12.43 -15.54 10.42
N GLY A 149 -12.26 -16.48 9.50
CA GLY A 149 -12.45 -16.27 8.07
C GLY A 149 -11.38 -15.42 7.36
N ALA A 150 -10.33 -14.99 8.05
CA ALA A 150 -9.26 -14.16 7.46
C ALA A 150 -7.91 -14.89 7.31
N SER A 151 -7.88 -16.21 7.39
CA SER A 151 -6.63 -16.99 7.47
C SER A 151 -5.65 -16.68 6.31
N ALA A 152 -6.13 -16.73 5.07
CA ALA A 152 -5.28 -16.44 3.90
C ALA A 152 -4.77 -14.99 3.90
N TYR A 153 -5.64 -14.03 4.23
CA TYR A 153 -5.24 -12.63 4.36
C TYR A 153 -4.20 -12.44 5.46
N ALA A 154 -4.46 -12.94 6.67
CA ALA A 154 -3.54 -12.85 7.80
C ALA A 154 -2.19 -13.46 7.48
N ALA A 155 -2.17 -14.66 6.88
CA ALA A 155 -0.95 -15.32 6.43
C ALA A 155 -0.16 -14.48 5.42
N SER A 156 -0.85 -13.91 4.41
CA SER A 156 -0.20 -13.04 3.42
C SER A 156 0.42 -11.80 4.06
N LYS A 157 -0.26 -11.18 5.04
CA LYS A 157 0.23 -9.97 5.73
C LYS A 157 1.35 -10.28 6.73
N ALA A 158 1.36 -11.46 7.34
CA ALA A 158 2.47 -11.94 8.16
C ALA A 158 3.72 -12.25 7.31
N ALA A 159 3.54 -12.90 6.15
CA ALA A 159 4.63 -13.17 5.21
C ALA A 159 5.30 -11.88 4.72
N LEU A 160 4.54 -10.81 4.48
CA LEU A 160 5.10 -9.50 4.10
C LEU A 160 6.02 -8.93 5.19
N ILE A 161 5.76 -9.19 6.48
CA ILE A 161 6.63 -8.72 7.56
C ILE A 161 8.02 -9.35 7.42
N ALA A 162 8.09 -10.67 7.22
CA ALA A 162 9.35 -11.37 7.07
C ALA A 162 10.07 -10.97 5.78
N PHE A 163 9.34 -10.89 4.66
CA PHE A 163 9.86 -10.45 3.38
C PHE A 163 10.48 -9.05 3.46
N ALA A 164 9.72 -8.07 3.93
CA ALA A 164 10.17 -6.68 3.97
C ALA A 164 11.39 -6.50 4.89
N LYS A 165 11.43 -7.18 6.05
CA LYS A 165 12.59 -7.13 6.95
C LYS A 165 13.86 -7.70 6.32
N SER A 166 13.75 -8.74 5.51
CA SER A 166 14.88 -9.34 4.79
C SER A 166 15.32 -8.44 3.64
N ALA A 167 14.39 -8.09 2.75
CA ALA A 167 14.66 -7.26 1.58
C ALA A 167 15.21 -5.87 1.94
N ALA A 168 14.69 -5.24 3.01
CA ALA A 168 15.19 -3.95 3.49
C ALA A 168 16.67 -4.00 3.89
N LYS A 169 17.12 -5.09 4.52
CA LYS A 169 18.52 -5.26 4.91
C LYS A 169 19.45 -5.44 3.70
N GLU A 170 18.97 -6.08 2.64
CA GLU A 170 19.73 -6.26 1.40
C GLU A 170 20.04 -4.93 0.72
N ILE A 171 19.09 -3.97 0.77
CA ILE A 171 19.16 -2.70 0.03
C ILE A 171 19.59 -1.50 0.88
N ALA A 172 19.64 -1.61 2.20
CA ALA A 172 19.96 -0.49 3.11
C ALA A 172 21.31 0.18 2.78
N ARG A 173 22.35 -0.62 2.43
CA ARG A 173 23.68 -0.11 2.01
C ARG A 173 23.60 0.77 0.75
N HIS A 174 22.54 0.68 -0.01
CA HIS A 174 22.30 1.47 -1.22
C HIS A 174 21.43 2.71 -0.96
N ARG A 175 21.15 3.05 0.31
CA ARG A 175 20.28 4.17 0.70
C ARG A 175 18.84 4.03 0.18
N VAL A 176 18.39 2.81 -0.04
CA VAL A 176 17.00 2.50 -0.37
C VAL A 176 16.33 1.96 0.88
N ARG A 177 15.12 2.43 1.15
CA ARG A 177 14.34 2.08 2.33
C ARG A 177 13.15 1.22 1.96
N PHE A 178 12.82 0.25 2.78
CA PHE A 178 11.60 -0.53 2.67
C PHE A 178 10.95 -0.65 4.04
N ASN A 179 9.78 -0.04 4.20
CA ASN A 179 9.04 -0.03 5.44
C ASN A 179 7.62 -0.56 5.25
N LEU A 180 7.00 -0.96 6.36
CA LEU A 180 5.63 -1.44 6.40
C LEU A 180 4.76 -0.48 7.21
N VAL A 181 3.48 -0.42 6.83
CA VAL A 181 2.45 0.28 7.60
C VAL A 181 1.34 -0.69 7.98
N ALA A 182 0.98 -0.72 9.25
CA ALA A 182 -0.23 -1.35 9.77
C ALA A 182 -1.24 -0.22 10.03
N PRO A 183 -2.18 0.04 9.12
CA PRO A 183 -2.99 1.27 9.16
C PRO A 183 -4.09 1.25 10.24
N GLY A 184 -4.30 0.11 10.91
CA GLY A 184 -5.45 -0.11 11.77
C GLY A 184 -6.72 -0.40 10.96
N VAL A 185 -7.86 -0.15 11.57
CA VAL A 185 -9.17 -0.29 10.90
C VAL A 185 -9.48 1.02 10.18
N ILE A 186 -9.55 0.97 8.85
CA ILE A 186 -9.79 2.12 7.99
C ILE A 186 -11.03 1.89 7.13
N ASP A 187 -11.92 2.87 7.08
CA ASP A 187 -13.14 2.82 6.28
C ASP A 187 -12.82 2.94 4.79
N THR A 188 -12.67 1.80 4.16
CA THR A 188 -12.37 1.66 2.73
C THR A 188 -13.40 0.76 2.06
N PRO A 189 -13.55 0.79 0.73
CA PRO A 189 -14.40 -0.16 0.03
C PRO A 189 -14.06 -1.62 0.37
N GLN A 190 -12.77 -1.97 0.49
CA GLN A 190 -12.34 -3.31 0.89
C GLN A 190 -12.80 -3.67 2.31
N TYR A 191 -12.68 -2.73 3.28
CA TYR A 191 -13.15 -2.94 4.64
C TYR A 191 -14.67 -3.20 4.67
N ARG A 192 -15.44 -2.38 3.96
CA ARG A 192 -16.91 -2.51 3.89
C ARG A 192 -17.33 -3.84 3.28
N ILE A 193 -16.67 -4.29 2.20
CA ILE A 193 -16.93 -5.59 1.57
C ILE A 193 -16.57 -6.73 2.51
N ALA A 194 -15.39 -6.69 3.13
CA ALA A 194 -14.90 -7.75 4.02
C ALA A 194 -15.74 -7.91 5.30
N ASN A 195 -16.44 -6.84 5.72
CA ASN A 195 -17.25 -6.84 6.94
C ASN A 195 -18.74 -6.61 6.65
N ALA A 196 -19.20 -6.85 5.42
CA ALA A 196 -20.61 -6.70 5.05
C ALA A 196 -21.49 -7.62 5.94
N GLY A 197 -22.47 -7.00 6.62
CA GLY A 197 -23.38 -7.70 7.54
C GLY A 197 -22.79 -7.99 8.93
N ALA A 198 -21.54 -7.61 9.22
CA ALA A 198 -20.97 -7.69 10.56
C ALA A 198 -21.37 -6.45 11.39
N ASP A 199 -21.61 -6.66 12.69
CA ASP A 199 -21.74 -5.56 13.64
C ASP A 199 -20.34 -4.98 13.92
N ASP A 200 -20.09 -3.76 13.45
CA ASP A 200 -18.82 -3.05 13.67
C ASP A 200 -18.82 -2.14 14.91
N ALA A 201 -19.93 -2.12 15.68
CA ALA A 201 -20.06 -1.26 16.86
C ALA A 201 -18.96 -1.53 17.89
N GLN A 202 -18.59 -2.81 18.11
CA GLN A 202 -17.50 -3.18 19.00
C GLN A 202 -16.16 -2.62 18.53
N TRP A 203 -15.88 -2.63 17.24
CA TRP A 203 -14.64 -2.09 16.67
C TRP A 203 -14.60 -0.57 16.78
N ARG A 204 -15.72 0.10 16.50
CA ARG A 204 -15.85 1.55 16.66
C ARG A 204 -15.64 1.97 18.11
N ALA A 205 -16.16 1.20 19.05
CA ALA A 205 -16.02 1.47 20.48
C ALA A 205 -14.62 1.16 21.04
N SER A 206 -13.89 0.19 20.47
CA SER A 206 -12.61 -0.28 21.01
C SER A 206 -11.41 0.35 20.31
N VAL A 207 -11.23 0.08 19.00
CA VAL A 207 -10.02 0.52 18.25
C VAL A 207 -10.31 1.72 17.35
N GLY A 208 -11.57 2.07 17.16
CA GLY A 208 -12.05 3.10 16.26
C GLY A 208 -11.86 2.72 14.78
N VAL A 209 -12.66 3.36 13.93
CA VAL A 209 -12.55 3.23 12.46
C VAL A 209 -12.08 4.57 11.92
N GLY A 210 -10.87 4.59 11.38
CA GLY A 210 -10.28 5.79 10.78
C GLY A 210 -10.70 5.98 9.34
N GLN A 211 -10.34 7.14 8.79
CA GLN A 211 -10.51 7.45 7.38
C GLN A 211 -9.19 7.22 6.62
N PRO A 212 -9.22 7.00 5.29
CA PRO A 212 -8.01 6.87 4.49
C PRO A 212 -7.00 8.01 4.68
N GLU A 213 -7.47 9.22 4.90
CA GLU A 213 -6.68 10.43 5.11
C GLU A 213 -5.84 10.37 6.40
N ASP A 214 -6.29 9.62 7.41
CA ASP A 214 -5.56 9.47 8.69
C ASP A 214 -4.22 8.74 8.54
N VAL A 215 -4.04 8.00 7.45
CA VAL A 215 -2.82 7.24 7.16
C VAL A 215 -1.86 8.01 6.25
N VAL A 216 -2.31 9.06 5.60
CA VAL A 216 -1.54 9.81 4.60
C VAL A 216 -0.28 10.45 5.19
N GLY A 217 -0.39 11.09 6.35
CA GLY A 217 0.76 11.75 6.99
C GLY A 217 1.95 10.80 7.22
N PRO A 218 1.75 9.67 7.88
CA PRO A 218 2.78 8.64 8.04
C PRO A 218 3.35 8.12 6.71
N LEU A 219 2.52 7.95 5.67
CA LEU A 219 2.98 7.50 4.36
C LEU A 219 3.85 8.53 3.66
N LEU A 220 3.45 9.82 3.65
CA LEU A 220 4.26 10.91 3.10
C LEU A 220 5.59 11.05 3.86
N PHE A 221 5.57 10.93 5.20
CA PHE A 221 6.79 10.91 5.98
C PHE A 221 7.73 9.77 5.55
N LEU A 222 7.23 8.54 5.43
CA LEU A 222 8.04 7.40 4.98
C LEU A 222 8.58 7.56 3.55
N LEU A 223 7.88 8.27 2.69
CA LEU A 223 8.35 8.58 1.33
C LEU A 223 9.44 9.66 1.32
N SER A 224 9.39 10.61 2.26
CA SER A 224 10.31 11.74 2.32
C SER A 224 11.71 11.35 2.78
N ASP A 225 12.70 12.21 2.50
CA ASP A 225 14.09 12.04 2.93
C ASP A 225 14.29 12.19 4.44
N GLU A 226 13.30 12.75 5.14
CA GLU A 226 13.29 12.85 6.61
C GLU A 226 13.17 11.47 7.29
N ALA A 227 12.62 10.47 6.60
CA ALA A 227 12.52 9.13 7.13
C ALA A 227 13.85 8.38 6.94
N THR A 228 14.65 8.28 7.98
CA THR A 228 15.93 7.56 7.94
C THR A 228 15.82 6.07 8.32
N MET A 229 14.61 5.60 8.71
CA MET A 229 14.40 4.20 9.09
C MET A 229 14.13 3.30 7.89
N THR A 230 14.55 2.05 8.00
CA THR A 230 14.19 0.95 7.08
C THR A 230 13.90 -0.33 7.89
N ALA A 231 13.21 -1.30 7.31
CA ALA A 231 12.76 -2.53 7.97
C ALA A 231 11.80 -2.28 9.17
N SER A 232 11.22 -1.10 9.26
CA SER A 232 10.33 -0.69 10.36
C SER A 232 8.87 -0.96 10.01
N ILE A 233 8.05 -1.11 11.05
CA ILE A 233 6.60 -1.17 10.94
C ILE A 233 6.04 0.02 11.71
N ILE A 234 5.31 0.89 11.02
CA ILE A 234 4.53 1.95 11.66
C ILE A 234 3.11 1.42 11.84
N SER A 235 2.68 1.33 13.09
CA SER A 235 1.33 0.87 13.45
C SER A 235 0.47 2.03 13.92
N ARG A 236 -0.80 1.99 13.49
CA ARG A 236 -1.90 2.78 14.04
C ARG A 236 -2.88 1.80 14.67
N ASP A 237 -2.61 1.40 15.91
CA ASP A 237 -3.38 0.34 16.58
C ASP A 237 -4.73 0.85 17.10
N PHE A 238 -4.84 2.16 17.41
CA PHE A 238 -6.06 2.81 17.87
C PHE A 238 -6.33 4.09 17.06
N ALA A 239 -7.59 4.31 16.68
CA ALA A 239 -8.05 5.59 16.19
C ALA A 239 -8.46 6.48 17.38
N TYR A 240 -8.13 7.76 17.34
CA TYR A 240 -8.80 8.70 18.21
C TYR A 240 -10.29 8.74 17.82
N ALA A 241 -11.16 8.62 18.81
CA ALA A 241 -12.57 8.93 18.58
C ALA A 241 -12.65 10.36 18.03
N ALA A 242 -13.41 10.55 16.95
CA ALA A 242 -13.76 11.90 16.53
C ALA A 242 -14.41 12.58 17.74
N GLN A 243 -13.85 13.69 18.17
CA GLN A 243 -14.54 14.51 19.18
C GLN A 243 -15.83 14.98 18.50
N ASP A 244 -16.95 14.60 19.08
CA ASP A 244 -18.26 15.13 18.66
C ASP A 244 -18.16 16.66 18.75
N SER A 245 -18.14 17.30 17.57
CA SER A 245 -18.11 18.76 17.42
C SER A 245 -19.52 19.31 17.41
#